data_04e5177a1d2bebb69d82ccd84e166883
#
_entry.id   04e5177a1d2bebb69d82ccd84e166883
#
_cell.length_a   1.000
_cell.length_b   1.000
_cell.length_c   1.000
_cell.angle_alpha   90.00
_cell.angle_beta   90.00
_cell.angle_gamma   90.00
#
_symmetry.space_group_name_H-M   'P 1'
#
loop_
_entity.id
_entity.type
_entity.pdbx_description
1 polymer ?
#
loop_
_entity_poly.entity_id
_entity_poly.type
_entity_poly.pdbx_seq_one_letter_code
_entity_poly.pdbx_strand_id
1 'polypeptide(L)'
;ENKIKSYDEKTGKGLIRHALIRYGFKTKEIMVCLVVNGKKLPKAERLIEKLIQIEGMTSITISPNTRRDNVIMGDSYEILWGQGYITDYIGNVKYQISPLSFYQVNPVQTEKLYGLALEYADLKGDETVWDLYCGIGTISLFLAQKAKQVYGVEIVPQAIDDAKENAKINAIDNAEFFVGKAEEVLPEYYAEYEREH
;
A
#
# COMPACT_ATOMS: atom_id res chain seq x y z
N GLU A 1 -20.26 -22.46 -8.76
CA GLU A 1 -20.51 -23.54 -9.72
C GLU A 1 -19.25 -24.32 -10.11
N ASN A 2 -18.05 -23.80 -9.83
CA ASN A 2 -16.78 -24.49 -10.09
C ASN A 2 -16.37 -25.47 -8.98
N LYS A 3 -17.25 -25.77 -8.01
CA LYS A 3 -17.01 -26.64 -6.85
C LYS A 3 -15.78 -26.23 -6.01
N ILE A 4 -15.38 -24.95 -6.07
CA ILE A 4 -14.33 -24.39 -5.21
C ILE A 4 -14.93 -24.20 -3.83
N LYS A 5 -14.35 -24.86 -2.83
CA LYS A 5 -14.82 -24.77 -1.44
C LYS A 5 -14.22 -23.55 -0.74
N SER A 6 -15.04 -22.87 0.06
CA SER A 6 -14.55 -21.90 1.04
C SER A 6 -13.66 -22.61 2.07
N TYR A 7 -12.70 -21.85 2.59
CA TYR A 7 -11.83 -22.33 3.66
C TYR A 7 -12.61 -22.46 4.97
N ASP A 8 -12.34 -23.51 5.69
CA ASP A 8 -12.88 -23.77 7.02
C ASP A 8 -11.73 -23.68 8.04
N GLU A 9 -11.77 -22.69 8.91
CA GLU A 9 -10.74 -22.41 9.90
C GLU A 9 -10.54 -23.56 10.90
N LYS A 10 -11.59 -24.36 11.20
CA LYS A 10 -11.50 -25.49 12.13
C LYS A 10 -10.74 -26.66 11.52
N THR A 11 -11.01 -26.97 10.26
CA THR A 11 -10.43 -28.12 9.58
C THR A 11 -9.19 -27.79 8.75
N GLY A 12 -8.97 -26.52 8.43
CA GLY A 12 -7.91 -26.06 7.53
C GLY A 12 -8.12 -26.51 6.08
N LYS A 13 -9.34 -26.86 5.69
CA LYS A 13 -9.69 -27.34 4.35
C LYS A 13 -10.48 -26.29 3.57
N GLY A 14 -10.35 -26.33 2.25
CA GLY A 14 -10.96 -25.36 1.33
C GLY A 14 -9.93 -24.40 0.75
N LEU A 15 -10.28 -23.75 -0.36
CA LEU A 15 -9.33 -22.95 -1.13
C LEU A 15 -9.48 -21.44 -0.85
N ILE A 16 -10.69 -20.89 -0.91
CA ILE A 16 -10.91 -19.46 -0.77
C ILE A 16 -11.01 -19.07 0.70
N ARG A 17 -10.04 -18.31 1.17
CA ARG A 17 -10.01 -17.81 2.57
C ARG A 17 -10.72 -16.47 2.72
N HIS A 18 -10.28 -15.50 1.96
CA HIS A 18 -10.81 -14.13 2.03
C HIS A 18 -10.90 -13.51 0.63
N ALA A 19 -11.68 -12.45 0.53
CA ALA A 19 -11.68 -11.55 -0.61
C ALA A 19 -11.46 -10.13 -0.09
N LEU A 20 -10.34 -9.52 -0.46
CA LEU A 20 -10.07 -8.11 -0.24
C LEU A 20 -10.58 -7.34 -1.45
N ILE A 21 -11.44 -6.36 -1.21
CA ILE A 21 -11.92 -5.44 -2.24
C ILE A 21 -11.47 -4.04 -1.86
N ARG A 22 -10.78 -3.37 -2.78
CA ARG A 22 -10.40 -1.97 -2.63
C ARG A 22 -11.11 -1.14 -3.69
N TYR A 23 -11.52 0.05 -3.29
CA TYR A 23 -12.20 1.01 -4.14
C TYR A 23 -11.56 2.38 -4.02
N GLY A 24 -11.08 2.91 -5.14
CA GLY A 24 -10.55 4.27 -5.23
C GLY A 24 -11.69 5.29 -5.21
N PHE A 25 -11.74 6.14 -4.20
CA PHE A 25 -12.84 7.08 -4.01
C PHE A 25 -12.89 8.17 -5.09
N LYS A 26 -11.72 8.68 -5.50
CA LYS A 26 -11.64 9.70 -6.55
C LYS A 26 -11.57 9.08 -7.95
N THR A 27 -10.86 7.97 -8.10
CA THR A 27 -10.64 7.32 -9.41
C THR A 27 -11.75 6.39 -9.83
N LYS A 28 -12.53 5.85 -8.87
CA LYS A 28 -13.54 4.80 -9.06
C LYS A 28 -12.95 3.44 -9.48
N GLU A 29 -11.65 3.29 -9.39
CA GLU A 29 -10.97 2.04 -9.66
C GLU A 29 -11.29 0.97 -8.62
N ILE A 30 -11.45 -0.28 -9.07
CA ILE A 30 -11.74 -1.43 -8.20
C ILE A 30 -10.62 -2.46 -8.33
N MET A 31 -10.14 -2.94 -7.19
CA MET A 31 -9.26 -4.09 -7.11
C MET A 31 -9.90 -5.19 -6.30
N VAL A 32 -9.80 -6.43 -6.78
CA VAL A 32 -10.18 -7.65 -6.06
C VAL A 32 -8.95 -8.52 -5.86
N CYS A 33 -8.64 -8.83 -4.61
CA CYS A 33 -7.61 -9.80 -4.26
C CYS A 33 -8.23 -10.97 -3.52
N LEU A 34 -8.09 -12.19 -4.06
CA LEU A 34 -8.52 -13.41 -3.38
C LEU A 34 -7.39 -14.01 -2.59
N VAL A 35 -7.60 -14.19 -1.29
CA VAL A 35 -6.67 -14.94 -0.44
C VAL A 35 -6.98 -16.42 -0.55
N VAL A 36 -5.99 -17.21 -0.95
CA VAL A 36 -6.19 -18.62 -1.27
C VAL A 36 -5.30 -19.53 -0.41
N ASN A 37 -5.88 -20.61 0.08
CA ASN A 37 -5.16 -21.69 0.76
C ASN A 37 -4.52 -22.64 -0.28
N GLY A 38 -3.55 -22.11 -1.01
CA GLY A 38 -2.88 -22.81 -2.10
C GLY A 38 -2.11 -21.83 -2.98
N LYS A 39 -1.51 -22.33 -4.05
CA LYS A 39 -0.69 -21.52 -4.95
C LYS A 39 -1.45 -20.91 -6.14
N LYS A 40 -2.58 -21.51 -6.54
CA LYS A 40 -3.31 -21.13 -7.77
C LYS A 40 -4.81 -21.19 -7.55
N LEU A 41 -5.52 -20.37 -8.31
CA LEU A 41 -6.98 -20.38 -8.40
C LEU A 41 -7.39 -21.20 -9.66
N PRO A 42 -7.99 -22.39 -9.51
CA PRO A 42 -8.45 -23.17 -10.65
C PRO A 42 -9.55 -22.43 -11.42
N LYS A 43 -9.49 -22.44 -12.76
CA LYS A 43 -10.48 -21.79 -13.65
C LYS A 43 -10.64 -20.30 -13.35
N ALA A 44 -9.53 -19.63 -13.07
CA ALA A 44 -9.49 -18.19 -12.78
C ALA A 44 -10.13 -17.36 -13.92
N GLU A 45 -9.96 -17.81 -15.17
CA GLU A 45 -10.47 -17.15 -16.38
C GLU A 45 -11.99 -16.87 -16.31
N ARG A 46 -12.76 -17.84 -15.82
CA ARG A 46 -14.22 -17.68 -15.67
C ARG A 46 -14.62 -16.65 -14.63
N LEU A 47 -13.80 -16.47 -13.61
CA LEU A 47 -14.01 -15.41 -12.60
C LEU A 47 -13.62 -14.08 -13.19
N ILE A 48 -12.48 -14.00 -13.86
CA ILE A 48 -11.97 -12.80 -14.51
C ILE A 48 -13.01 -12.29 -15.52
N GLU A 49 -13.50 -13.15 -16.42
CA GLU A 49 -14.54 -12.81 -17.40
C GLU A 49 -15.79 -12.14 -16.79
N LYS A 50 -16.16 -12.52 -15.58
CA LYS A 50 -17.29 -11.92 -14.86
C LYS A 50 -16.94 -10.61 -14.17
N LEU A 51 -15.77 -10.57 -13.51
CA LEU A 51 -15.35 -9.41 -12.74
C LEU A 51 -15.02 -8.21 -13.64
N ILE A 52 -14.42 -8.43 -14.81
CA ILE A 52 -14.09 -7.36 -15.76
C ILE A 52 -15.31 -6.64 -16.35
N GLN A 53 -16.53 -7.22 -16.20
CA GLN A 53 -17.79 -6.56 -16.58
C GLN A 53 -18.22 -5.49 -15.55
N ILE A 54 -17.60 -5.46 -14.38
CA ILE A 54 -17.89 -4.47 -13.34
C ILE A 54 -17.18 -3.18 -13.74
N GLU A 55 -17.92 -2.10 -13.88
CA GLU A 55 -17.38 -0.77 -14.17
C GLU A 55 -16.37 -0.36 -13.11
N GLY A 56 -15.21 0.14 -13.54
CA GLY A 56 -14.10 0.50 -12.68
C GLY A 56 -13.18 -0.66 -12.29
N MET A 57 -13.45 -1.90 -12.70
CA MET A 57 -12.55 -3.03 -12.42
C MET A 57 -11.19 -2.79 -13.08
N THR A 58 -10.14 -2.72 -12.26
CA THR A 58 -8.79 -2.33 -12.69
C THR A 58 -7.77 -3.42 -12.42
N SER A 59 -7.98 -4.22 -11.37
CA SER A 59 -7.01 -5.24 -10.95
C SER A 59 -7.68 -6.43 -10.29
N ILE A 60 -7.25 -7.64 -10.67
CA ILE A 60 -7.67 -8.90 -10.06
C ILE A 60 -6.39 -9.68 -9.72
N THR A 61 -6.23 -10.04 -8.45
CA THR A 61 -5.03 -10.69 -7.92
C THR A 61 -5.40 -11.86 -7.03
N ILE A 62 -4.41 -12.72 -6.75
CA ILE A 62 -4.49 -13.70 -5.67
C ILE A 62 -3.33 -13.50 -4.70
N SER A 63 -3.56 -13.75 -3.42
CA SER A 63 -2.53 -13.81 -2.39
C SER A 63 -2.52 -15.22 -1.77
N PRO A 64 -1.49 -16.03 -2.04
CA PRO A 64 -1.33 -17.34 -1.43
C PRO A 64 -1.08 -17.21 0.08
N ASN A 65 -1.94 -17.83 0.90
CA ASN A 65 -1.75 -17.90 2.35
C ASN A 65 -2.20 -19.27 2.87
N THR A 66 -1.23 -20.11 3.19
CA THR A 66 -1.46 -21.45 3.76
C THR A 66 -1.22 -21.50 5.27
N ARG A 67 -0.89 -20.38 5.91
CA ARG A 67 -0.66 -20.28 7.36
C ARG A 67 -1.95 -20.54 8.13
N ARG A 68 -1.81 -20.99 9.37
CA ARG A 68 -2.93 -21.22 10.31
C ARG A 68 -2.95 -20.21 11.46
N ASP A 69 -2.41 -19.05 11.22
CA ASP A 69 -2.48 -17.90 12.13
C ASP A 69 -3.64 -16.95 11.74
N ASN A 70 -3.74 -15.82 12.43
CA ASN A 70 -4.76 -14.80 12.19
C ASN A 70 -4.38 -13.78 11.11
N VAL A 71 -3.24 -13.99 10.41
CA VAL A 71 -2.82 -13.09 9.33
C VAL A 71 -3.64 -13.39 8.08
N ILE A 72 -4.36 -12.40 7.59
CA ILE A 72 -5.28 -12.54 6.45
C ILE A 72 -4.52 -12.69 5.14
N MET A 73 -3.63 -11.74 4.83
CA MET A 73 -2.89 -11.72 3.57
C MET A 73 -1.68 -12.64 3.61
N GLY A 74 -1.29 -13.17 2.46
CA GLY A 74 0.01 -13.82 2.30
C GLY A 74 1.16 -12.81 2.21
N ASP A 75 2.38 -13.31 2.08
CA ASP A 75 3.59 -12.48 1.98
C ASP A 75 3.82 -11.95 0.54
N SER A 76 3.02 -12.42 -0.41
CA SER A 76 3.07 -12.03 -1.81
C SER A 76 1.70 -12.08 -2.47
N TYR A 77 1.62 -11.54 -3.68
CA TYR A 77 0.46 -11.68 -4.54
C TYR A 77 0.86 -11.95 -5.98
N GLU A 78 -0.04 -12.54 -6.75
CA GLU A 78 0.11 -12.75 -8.19
C GLU A 78 -1.01 -12.01 -8.92
N ILE A 79 -0.68 -11.38 -10.04
CA ILE A 79 -1.63 -10.68 -10.88
C ILE A 79 -2.32 -11.68 -11.80
N LEU A 80 -3.64 -11.76 -11.72
CA LEU A 80 -4.46 -12.57 -12.63
C LEU A 80 -4.93 -11.74 -13.82
N TRP A 81 -5.22 -10.45 -13.60
CA TRP A 81 -5.65 -9.51 -14.63
C TRP A 81 -5.44 -8.07 -14.17
N GLY A 82 -5.14 -7.19 -15.13
CA GLY A 82 -4.95 -5.76 -14.88
C GLY A 82 -3.55 -5.43 -14.36
N GLN A 83 -3.42 -4.32 -13.66
CA GLN A 83 -2.12 -3.72 -13.32
C GLN A 83 -1.55 -4.14 -11.96
N GLY A 84 -2.30 -4.89 -11.13
CA GLY A 84 -1.85 -5.35 -9.82
C GLY A 84 -2.03 -4.33 -8.69
N TYR A 85 -2.57 -3.17 -8.97
CA TYR A 85 -2.86 -2.09 -8.01
C TYR A 85 -4.08 -1.29 -8.47
N ILE A 86 -4.57 -0.42 -7.61
CA ILE A 86 -5.46 0.70 -7.97
C ILE A 86 -4.75 2.01 -7.66
N THR A 87 -5.25 3.09 -8.21
CA THR A 87 -4.80 4.44 -7.84
C THR A 87 -5.92 5.19 -7.10
N ASP A 88 -5.53 6.04 -6.16
CA ASP A 88 -6.43 7.01 -5.54
C ASP A 88 -5.65 8.26 -5.10
N TYR A 89 -6.33 9.25 -4.55
CA TYR A 89 -5.73 10.53 -4.17
C TYR A 89 -6.05 10.88 -2.73
N ILE A 90 -5.06 11.44 -2.02
CA ILE A 90 -5.24 12.20 -0.79
C ILE A 90 -4.83 13.64 -1.11
N GLY A 91 -5.78 14.58 -1.08
CA GLY A 91 -5.55 15.92 -1.62
C GLY A 91 -5.21 15.85 -3.11
N ASN A 92 -4.05 16.40 -3.47
CA ASN A 92 -3.52 16.41 -4.84
C ASN A 92 -2.49 15.29 -5.10
N VAL A 93 -2.10 14.53 -4.07
CA VAL A 93 -1.11 13.46 -4.20
C VAL A 93 -1.78 12.17 -4.62
N LYS A 94 -1.27 11.57 -5.69
CA LYS A 94 -1.71 10.29 -6.25
C LYS A 94 -0.94 9.15 -5.61
N TYR A 95 -1.64 8.05 -5.30
CA TYR A 95 -1.02 6.84 -4.76
C TYR A 95 -1.39 5.62 -5.56
N GLN A 96 -0.41 4.77 -5.85
CA GLN A 96 -0.63 3.39 -6.25
C GLN A 96 -0.76 2.53 -4.99
N ILE A 97 -1.80 1.72 -4.94
CA ILE A 97 -2.20 0.95 -3.77
C ILE A 97 -2.29 -0.51 -4.17
N SER A 98 -1.29 -1.30 -3.77
CA SER A 98 -1.25 -2.75 -4.02
C SER A 98 -2.14 -3.52 -3.02
N PRO A 99 -2.40 -4.82 -3.22
CA PRO A 99 -3.13 -5.64 -2.24
C PRO A 99 -2.50 -5.65 -0.85
N LEU A 100 -1.16 -5.60 -0.78
CA LEU A 100 -0.41 -5.67 0.49
C LEU A 100 -0.16 -4.30 1.12
N SER A 101 -0.36 -3.21 0.39
CA SER A 101 -0.16 -1.86 0.92
C SER A 101 -1.13 -1.56 2.06
N PHE A 102 -0.64 -1.00 3.15
CA PHE A 102 -1.52 -0.33 4.10
C PHE A 102 -2.00 1.00 3.49
N TYR A 103 -3.32 1.18 3.45
CA TYR A 103 -3.94 2.43 2.99
C TYR A 103 -5.18 2.71 3.85
N GLN A 104 -5.36 3.94 4.27
CA GLN A 104 -6.46 4.35 5.15
C GLN A 104 -7.82 4.10 4.47
N VAL A 105 -8.72 3.42 5.19
CA VAL A 105 -10.02 3.00 4.64
C VAL A 105 -11.04 4.13 4.49
N ASN A 106 -10.80 5.28 5.13
CA ASN A 106 -11.66 6.46 5.04
C ASN A 106 -10.88 7.65 4.46
N PRO A 107 -10.76 7.75 3.13
CA PRO A 107 -9.92 8.77 2.50
C PRO A 107 -10.41 10.20 2.76
N VAL A 108 -11.71 10.41 2.98
CA VAL A 108 -12.25 11.73 3.33
C VAL A 108 -11.74 12.20 4.70
N GLN A 109 -11.71 11.32 5.70
CA GLN A 109 -11.16 11.65 7.01
C GLN A 109 -9.63 11.69 6.99
N THR A 110 -9.00 10.84 6.18
CA THR A 110 -7.55 10.84 6.02
C THR A 110 -7.06 12.18 5.46
N GLU A 111 -7.72 12.72 4.45
CA GLU A 111 -7.38 14.03 3.87
C GLU A 111 -7.50 15.15 4.92
N LYS A 112 -8.55 15.13 5.75
CA LYS A 112 -8.69 16.08 6.86
C LYS A 112 -7.60 15.90 7.92
N LEU A 113 -7.32 14.66 8.33
CA LEU A 113 -6.29 14.35 9.31
C LEU A 113 -4.90 14.82 8.84
N TYR A 114 -4.56 14.54 7.58
CA TYR A 114 -3.28 14.98 7.01
C TYR A 114 -3.21 16.48 6.83
N GLY A 115 -4.34 17.13 6.50
CA GLY A 115 -4.44 18.58 6.48
C GLY A 115 -4.17 19.23 7.85
N LEU A 116 -4.73 18.65 8.92
CA LEU A 116 -4.46 19.09 10.30
C LEU A 116 -3.01 18.83 10.71
N ALA A 117 -2.45 17.66 10.34
CA ALA A 117 -1.06 17.36 10.61
C ALA A 117 -0.12 18.39 9.95
N LEU A 118 -0.41 18.77 8.70
CA LEU A 118 0.33 19.79 7.97
C LEU A 118 0.18 21.17 8.60
N GLU A 119 -1.04 21.53 9.06
CA GLU A 119 -1.31 22.80 9.75
C GLU A 119 -0.55 22.87 11.09
N TYR A 120 -0.57 21.79 11.89
CA TYR A 120 0.14 21.78 13.18
C TYR A 120 1.65 21.71 13.05
N ALA A 121 2.16 21.10 11.98
CA ALA A 121 3.59 21.09 11.68
C ALA A 121 4.10 22.49 11.31
N ASP A 122 3.21 23.39 10.86
CA ASP A 122 3.47 24.80 10.53
C ASP A 122 4.72 25.01 9.65
N LEU A 123 4.90 24.13 8.66
CA LEU A 123 6.08 24.10 7.80
C LEU A 123 6.19 25.40 6.97
N LYS A 124 7.40 25.96 6.94
CA LYS A 124 7.75 27.21 6.21
C LYS A 124 8.49 26.94 4.90
N GLY A 125 8.92 25.70 4.68
CA GLY A 125 9.63 25.25 3.48
C GLY A 125 11.14 25.12 3.64
N ASP A 126 11.66 25.21 4.84
CA ASP A 126 13.07 25.03 5.19
C ASP A 126 13.33 23.85 6.14
N GLU A 127 12.23 23.18 6.59
CA GLU A 127 12.33 22.08 7.53
C GLU A 127 12.60 20.75 6.86
N THR A 128 13.33 19.88 7.60
CA THR A 128 13.45 18.46 7.33
C THR A 128 12.48 17.69 8.22
N VAL A 129 11.68 16.82 7.63
CA VAL A 129 10.67 16.03 8.32
C VAL A 129 11.03 14.54 8.24
N TRP A 130 10.91 13.83 9.37
CA TRP A 130 11.05 12.38 9.45
C TRP A 130 9.70 11.71 9.67
N ASP A 131 9.37 10.76 8.81
CA ASP A 131 8.23 9.86 8.94
C ASP A 131 8.78 8.46 9.26
N LEU A 132 8.73 8.08 10.53
CA LEU A 132 9.44 6.91 11.05
C LEU A 132 8.74 5.57 10.79
N TYR A 133 7.52 5.59 10.26
CA TYR A 133 6.72 4.40 9.91
C TYR A 133 5.91 4.71 8.65
N CYS A 134 6.61 5.04 7.56
CA CYS A 134 6.01 5.71 6.42
C CYS A 134 5.09 4.82 5.55
N GLY A 135 5.18 3.50 5.68
CA GLY A 135 4.45 2.59 4.80
C GLY A 135 4.75 2.88 3.32
N ILE A 136 3.72 3.06 2.52
CA ILE A 136 3.83 3.44 1.09
C ILE A 136 4.01 4.96 0.87
N GLY A 137 4.40 5.68 1.91
CA GLY A 137 4.71 7.12 1.85
C GLY A 137 3.50 8.05 1.88
N THR A 138 2.35 7.62 2.42
CA THR A 138 1.11 8.41 2.30
C THR A 138 1.20 9.77 2.97
N ILE A 139 1.62 9.86 4.22
CA ILE A 139 1.79 11.14 4.92
C ILE A 139 3.11 11.82 4.53
N SER A 140 4.18 11.06 4.28
CA SER A 140 5.47 11.59 3.84
C SER A 140 5.31 12.46 2.59
N LEU A 141 4.67 11.93 1.55
CA LEU A 141 4.48 12.64 0.28
C LEU A 141 3.47 13.79 0.40
N PHE A 142 2.50 13.66 1.31
CA PHE A 142 1.58 14.75 1.60
C PHE A 142 2.31 15.93 2.26
N LEU A 143 3.22 15.67 3.22
CA LEU A 143 4.05 16.69 3.89
C LEU A 143 5.13 17.27 2.96
N ALA A 144 5.66 16.48 2.02
CA ALA A 144 6.67 16.92 1.07
C ALA A 144 6.23 18.11 0.20
N GLN A 145 4.92 18.35 0.07
CA GLN A 145 4.38 19.53 -0.62
C GLN A 145 4.76 20.86 0.08
N LYS A 146 5.17 20.82 1.35
CA LYS A 146 5.48 22.02 2.17
C LYS A 146 6.84 21.95 2.85
N ALA A 147 7.41 20.77 3.04
CA ALA A 147 8.74 20.58 3.64
C ALA A 147 9.85 20.86 2.62
N LYS A 148 11.04 21.22 3.11
CA LYS A 148 12.26 21.24 2.30
C LYS A 148 12.67 19.83 1.90
N GLN A 149 12.65 18.92 2.86
CA GLN A 149 13.04 17.52 2.69
C GLN A 149 12.19 16.63 3.59
N VAL A 150 11.80 15.45 3.10
CA VAL A 150 11.14 14.42 3.89
C VAL A 150 11.94 13.13 3.81
N TYR A 151 12.16 12.51 4.96
CA TYR A 151 12.75 11.18 5.07
C TYR A 151 11.73 10.20 5.63
N GLY A 152 11.45 9.14 4.88
CA GLY A 152 10.55 8.06 5.29
C GLY A 152 11.32 6.79 5.67
N VAL A 153 10.98 6.18 6.79
CA VAL A 153 11.56 4.90 7.24
C VAL A 153 10.45 3.87 7.40
N GLU A 154 10.67 2.68 6.87
CA GLU A 154 9.74 1.56 6.97
C GLU A 154 10.52 0.25 6.95
N ILE A 155 10.11 -0.70 7.78
CA ILE A 155 10.78 -2.01 7.89
C ILE A 155 10.46 -2.94 6.71
N VAL A 156 9.33 -2.74 6.04
CA VAL A 156 8.86 -3.58 4.93
C VAL A 156 9.45 -3.09 3.61
N PRO A 157 10.39 -3.83 2.96
CA PRO A 157 11.05 -3.37 1.74
C PRO A 157 10.07 -3.06 0.60
N GLN A 158 9.03 -3.88 0.41
CA GLN A 158 8.02 -3.66 -0.63
C GLN A 158 7.26 -2.34 -0.43
N ALA A 159 6.98 -1.95 0.82
CA ALA A 159 6.33 -0.68 1.09
C ALA A 159 7.23 0.51 0.73
N ILE A 160 8.53 0.39 0.90
CA ILE A 160 9.50 1.41 0.46
C ILE A 160 9.58 1.49 -1.06
N ASP A 161 9.54 0.35 -1.77
CA ASP A 161 9.49 0.36 -3.24
C ASP A 161 8.21 1.06 -3.72
N ASP A 162 7.06 0.77 -3.12
CA ASP A 162 5.79 1.43 -3.38
C ASP A 162 5.86 2.94 -3.05
N ALA A 163 6.51 3.34 -1.95
CA ALA A 163 6.71 4.75 -1.58
C ALA A 163 7.55 5.51 -2.61
N LYS A 164 8.64 4.92 -3.07
CA LYS A 164 9.50 5.48 -4.14
C LYS A 164 8.76 5.64 -5.45
N GLU A 165 7.96 4.65 -5.84
CA GLU A 165 7.13 4.75 -7.05
C GLU A 165 6.04 5.82 -6.87
N ASN A 166 5.44 5.94 -5.68
CA ASN A 166 4.49 7.00 -5.36
C ASN A 166 5.12 8.40 -5.40
N ALA A 167 6.35 8.57 -4.96
CA ALA A 167 7.09 9.83 -5.13
C ALA A 167 7.28 10.16 -6.62
N LYS A 168 7.73 9.18 -7.40
CA LYS A 168 8.01 9.34 -8.82
C LYS A 168 6.79 9.71 -9.66
N ILE A 169 5.63 9.05 -9.45
CA ILE A 169 4.41 9.35 -10.22
C ILE A 169 3.82 10.74 -9.89
N ASN A 170 4.24 11.35 -8.78
CA ASN A 170 3.87 12.71 -8.39
C ASN A 170 4.96 13.75 -8.71
N ALA A 171 6.10 13.35 -9.29
CA ALA A 171 7.28 14.20 -9.49
C ALA A 171 7.73 14.89 -8.18
N ILE A 172 7.66 14.16 -7.05
CA ILE A 172 8.14 14.62 -5.74
C ILE A 172 9.59 14.13 -5.62
N ASP A 173 10.54 15.03 -5.61
CA ASP A 173 11.99 14.79 -5.57
C ASP A 173 12.63 15.12 -4.21
N ASN A 174 11.87 15.76 -3.32
CA ASN A 174 12.28 16.09 -1.95
C ASN A 174 11.79 15.08 -0.90
N ALA A 175 11.57 13.83 -1.30
CA ALA A 175 11.25 12.73 -0.40
C ALA A 175 12.18 11.54 -0.66
N GLU A 176 12.82 11.05 0.38
CA GLU A 176 13.74 9.91 0.35
C GLU A 176 13.27 8.84 1.33
N PHE A 177 13.47 7.56 0.95
CA PHE A 177 12.89 6.43 1.69
C PHE A 177 13.92 5.35 1.99
N PHE A 178 13.96 4.90 3.26
CA PHE A 178 14.90 3.94 3.79
C PHE A 178 14.20 2.69 4.32
N VAL A 179 14.74 1.52 3.97
CA VAL A 179 14.31 0.24 4.55
C VAL A 179 15.07 0.02 5.85
N GLY A 180 14.35 -0.17 6.94
CA GLY A 180 14.97 -0.48 8.23
C GLY A 180 14.06 -0.15 9.40
N LYS A 181 14.59 -0.38 10.60
CA LYS A 181 13.94 0.07 11.83
C LYS A 181 14.31 1.52 12.12
N ALA A 182 13.32 2.30 12.53
CA ALA A 182 13.52 3.72 12.80
C ALA A 182 14.63 3.99 13.83
N GLU A 183 14.69 3.16 14.89
CA GLU A 183 15.69 3.22 15.94
C GLU A 183 17.12 2.87 15.49
N GLU A 184 17.28 2.25 14.33
CA GLU A 184 18.58 1.93 13.71
C GLU A 184 18.94 2.97 12.63
N VAL A 185 18.01 3.23 11.70
CA VAL A 185 18.23 4.13 10.55
C VAL A 185 18.51 5.57 10.98
N LEU A 186 17.73 6.10 11.92
CA LEU A 186 17.85 7.51 12.33
C LEU A 186 19.20 7.84 12.97
N PRO A 187 19.73 7.06 13.95
CA PRO A 187 21.06 7.30 14.50
C PRO A 187 22.19 7.13 13.48
N GLU A 188 22.08 6.15 12.57
CA GLU A 188 23.08 5.92 11.51
C GLU A 188 23.16 7.11 10.57
N TYR A 189 22.01 7.64 10.13
CA TYR A 189 21.93 8.82 9.28
C TYR A 189 22.61 10.04 9.93
N TYR A 190 22.32 10.32 11.21
CA TYR A 190 22.93 11.45 11.90
C TYR A 190 24.43 11.26 12.15
N ALA A 191 24.87 10.05 12.46
CA ALA A 191 26.29 9.74 12.63
C ALA A 191 27.09 9.87 11.31
N GLU A 192 26.44 9.65 10.15
CA GLU A 192 27.03 9.85 8.83
C GLU A 192 27.06 11.35 8.49
N TYR A 193 25.96 12.05 8.72
CA TYR A 193 25.87 13.50 8.54
C TYR A 193 26.91 14.27 9.35
N GLU A 194 27.14 13.93 10.65
CA GLU A 194 28.14 14.55 11.50
C GLU A 194 29.60 14.24 11.07
N ARG A 195 29.82 13.15 10.33
CA ARG A 195 31.16 12.82 9.78
C ARG A 195 31.49 13.60 8.51
N GLU A 196 30.48 14.05 7.77
CA GLU A 196 30.65 14.76 6.51
C GLU A 196 30.65 16.30 6.66
N HIS A 197 30.27 16.82 7.83
CA HIS A 197 30.14 18.25 8.13
C HIS A 197 30.82 18.61 9.44
#